data_cf0c003870bf71453ba57df645cd3412
#
_entry.id   cf0c003870bf71453ba57df645cd3412
#
_cell.length_a   1.000
_cell.length_b   1.000
_cell.length_c   1.000
_cell.angle_alpha   90.00
_cell.angle_beta   90.00
_cell.angle_gamma   90.00
#
_symmetry.space_group_name_H-M   'P 1'
#
loop_
_entity.id
_entity.type
_entity.pdbx_description
1 polymer ?
#
loop_
_entity_poly.entity_id
_entity_poly.type
_entity_poly.pdbx_seq_one_letter_code
_entity_poly.pdbx_strand_id
1 'polypeptide(L)'
;MRRMNIQAWILIMVCAQALWSQDHQEQLEEPFMKLVLENNPTLRAAREAYQFSLLEAGTGNTPPDPEVEFGYLFGNPVEMGNRIDFRVTQQVDFPTTYIHRSRVKKIRSSQAELQYLIARQEVLLQARELLIEGIYLNSHLILLEERLSQARAIHEGFQQKVAAGEEGQLSLNQSKLHLVSLESEFEQIRSKDLNNQLALKEITGGSDMEIQENKFPPATDIIRDSILNAYRQSPQLLLYQQELELKREEKSVMVGQNLPKLMAGYYSETVQDLKFKGLQIGVTVPLWENSNTIKNAKSGVVFAEADANRYALQLEKEVEQMLNRLDNLDLRIQNLEAALETGNTLKLLALSLEEGEISLTEYFYASDFHFRNQQLLLEYKRDRLLLEASLLKVYL
;
A
#
# COMPACT_ATOMS: atom_id res chain seq x y z
N MET A 1 -31.58 46.67 -16.82
CA MET A 1 -31.98 45.36 -16.29
C MET A 1 -31.22 44.26 -17.04
N ARG A 2 -30.14 43.74 -16.42
CA ARG A 2 -29.29 42.69 -16.99
C ARG A 2 -29.99 41.32 -16.82
N ARG A 3 -30.26 40.65 -17.92
CA ARG A 3 -30.72 39.25 -17.91
C ARG A 3 -29.58 38.37 -17.36
N MET A 4 -29.68 37.96 -16.15
CA MET A 4 -28.80 36.95 -15.56
C MET A 4 -29.11 35.59 -16.20
N ASN A 5 -28.10 34.94 -16.77
CA ASN A 5 -28.21 33.66 -17.47
C ASN A 5 -28.65 32.54 -16.53
N ILE A 6 -29.81 31.95 -16.81
CA ILE A 6 -30.35 30.76 -16.10
C ILE A 6 -29.34 29.58 -16.13
N GLN A 7 -28.51 29.50 -17.15
CA GLN A 7 -27.45 28.47 -17.25
C GLN A 7 -26.36 28.60 -16.17
N ALA A 8 -26.09 29.83 -15.68
CA ALA A 8 -25.12 30.02 -14.57
C ALA A 8 -25.68 29.52 -13.24
N TRP A 9 -27.00 29.61 -13.02
CA TRP A 9 -27.65 29.08 -11.81
C TRP A 9 -27.73 27.54 -11.78
N ILE A 10 -27.89 26.89 -12.94
CA ILE A 10 -27.89 25.41 -13.04
C ILE A 10 -26.49 24.91 -12.80
N LEU A 11 -25.44 25.54 -13.30
CA LEU A 11 -24.05 25.15 -13.04
C LEU A 11 -23.64 25.27 -11.55
N ILE A 12 -24.12 26.35 -10.90
CA ILE A 12 -23.88 26.57 -9.45
C ILE A 12 -24.65 25.56 -8.59
N MET A 13 -25.86 25.15 -8.98
CA MET A 13 -26.64 24.14 -8.28
C MET A 13 -26.03 22.73 -8.43
N VAL A 14 -25.51 22.38 -9.59
CA VAL A 14 -24.84 21.09 -9.82
C VAL A 14 -23.50 21.03 -9.07
N CYS A 15 -22.73 22.12 -9.04
CA CYS A 15 -21.52 22.21 -8.22
C CYS A 15 -21.81 22.18 -6.71
N ALA A 16 -22.91 22.78 -6.26
CA ALA A 16 -23.30 22.76 -4.85
C ALA A 16 -23.78 21.35 -4.39
N GLN A 17 -24.43 20.59 -5.26
CA GLN A 17 -24.82 19.20 -4.95
C GLN A 17 -23.60 18.26 -4.95
N ALA A 18 -22.62 18.46 -5.83
CA ALA A 18 -21.36 17.71 -5.81
C ALA A 18 -20.53 18.01 -4.54
N LEU A 19 -20.52 19.24 -4.07
CA LEU A 19 -19.86 19.63 -2.82
C LEU A 19 -20.59 19.09 -1.57
N TRP A 20 -21.92 18.95 -1.60
CA TRP A 20 -22.68 18.38 -0.48
C TRP A 20 -22.55 16.86 -0.35
N SER A 21 -22.32 16.14 -1.44
CA SER A 21 -22.07 14.68 -1.39
C SER A 21 -20.65 14.34 -0.94
N GLN A 22 -19.66 15.21 -1.15
CA GLN A 22 -18.32 15.07 -0.62
C GLN A 22 -18.25 15.29 0.91
N ASP A 23 -19.06 16.20 1.44
CA ASP A 23 -19.03 16.63 2.86
C ASP A 23 -19.37 15.50 3.87
N HIS A 24 -20.13 14.47 3.47
CA HIS A 24 -20.48 13.35 4.36
C HIS A 24 -19.43 12.23 4.37
N GLN A 25 -18.67 12.07 3.30
CA GLN A 25 -17.58 11.09 3.21
C GLN A 25 -16.33 11.58 3.95
N GLU A 26 -16.06 12.90 3.92
CA GLU A 26 -14.98 13.54 4.67
C GLU A 26 -15.14 13.45 6.19
N GLN A 27 -16.37 13.38 6.73
CA GLN A 27 -16.62 13.47 8.18
C GLN A 27 -16.14 12.26 8.99
N LEU A 28 -16.03 11.07 8.41
CA LEU A 28 -15.54 9.87 9.09
C LEU A 28 -14.19 9.40 8.58
N GLU A 29 -13.98 9.46 7.28
CA GLU A 29 -12.74 9.01 6.65
C GLU A 29 -11.55 9.90 7.06
N GLU A 30 -11.72 11.23 7.10
CA GLU A 30 -10.65 12.15 7.51
C GLU A 30 -10.15 11.95 8.95
N PRO A 31 -11.02 11.89 9.99
CA PRO A 31 -10.57 11.65 11.36
C PRO A 31 -9.91 10.28 11.54
N PHE A 32 -10.44 9.24 10.87
CA PHE A 32 -9.88 7.90 10.91
C PHE A 32 -8.51 7.84 10.25
N MET A 33 -8.36 8.38 9.03
CA MET A 33 -7.08 8.42 8.32
C MET A 33 -6.03 9.21 9.10
N LYS A 34 -6.43 10.31 9.75
CA LYS A 34 -5.55 11.08 10.63
C LYS A 34 -5.07 10.26 11.83
N LEU A 35 -5.99 9.54 12.47
CA LEU A 35 -5.65 8.64 13.59
C LEU A 35 -4.64 7.57 13.17
N VAL A 36 -4.83 6.96 11.98
CA VAL A 36 -3.90 5.98 11.39
C VAL A 36 -2.53 6.63 11.13
N LEU A 37 -2.49 7.82 10.52
CA LEU A 37 -1.24 8.52 10.22
C LEU A 37 -0.42 8.87 11.47
N GLU A 38 -1.09 9.17 12.59
CA GLU A 38 -0.44 9.56 13.84
C GLU A 38 0.03 8.34 14.66
N ASN A 39 -0.76 7.26 14.69
CA ASN A 39 -0.58 6.19 15.67
C ASN A 39 -0.15 4.84 15.07
N ASN A 40 -0.26 4.65 13.74
CA ASN A 40 0.05 3.36 13.12
C ASN A 40 1.51 2.93 13.35
N PRO A 41 1.76 1.74 13.94
CA PRO A 41 3.11 1.28 14.26
C PRO A 41 3.96 1.01 13.00
N THR A 42 3.35 0.57 11.90
CA THR A 42 4.05 0.33 10.63
C THR A 42 4.55 1.65 10.02
N LEU A 43 3.75 2.72 10.07
CA LEU A 43 4.18 4.06 9.62
C LEU A 43 5.28 4.63 10.49
N ARG A 44 5.23 4.40 11.80
CA ARG A 44 6.34 4.78 12.70
C ARG A 44 7.62 4.05 12.34
N ALA A 45 7.55 2.73 12.14
CA ALA A 45 8.71 1.94 11.71
C ALA A 45 9.24 2.39 10.34
N ALA A 46 8.36 2.68 9.37
CA ALA A 46 8.74 3.20 8.06
C ALA A 46 9.43 4.58 8.13
N ARG A 47 8.99 5.44 9.06
CA ARG A 47 9.63 6.74 9.30
C ARG A 47 11.05 6.57 9.86
N GLU A 48 11.23 5.68 10.84
CA GLU A 48 12.56 5.38 11.39
C GLU A 48 13.47 4.72 10.34
N ALA A 49 12.94 3.82 9.51
CA ALA A 49 13.66 3.23 8.39
C ALA A 49 14.11 4.28 7.37
N TYR A 50 13.26 5.27 7.09
CA TYR A 50 13.62 6.40 6.23
C TYR A 50 14.81 7.20 6.83
N GLN A 51 14.75 7.54 8.13
CA GLN A 51 15.85 8.26 8.81
C GLN A 51 17.15 7.44 8.81
N PHE A 52 17.04 6.14 9.08
CA PHE A 52 18.18 5.22 9.00
C PHE A 52 18.81 5.22 7.60
N SER A 53 18.00 5.09 6.55
CA SER A 53 18.46 5.06 5.15
C SER A 53 19.10 6.39 4.71
N LEU A 54 18.63 7.54 5.23
CA LEU A 54 19.26 8.84 4.99
C LEU A 54 20.69 8.91 5.56
N LEU A 55 20.89 8.37 6.78
CA LEU A 55 22.20 8.32 7.41
C LEU A 55 23.12 7.32 6.68
N GLU A 56 22.60 6.14 6.35
CA GLU A 56 23.32 5.12 5.60
C GLU A 56 23.79 5.63 4.21
N ALA A 57 22.93 6.34 3.48
CA ALA A 57 23.27 6.96 2.21
C ALA A 57 24.46 7.93 2.32
N GLY A 58 24.68 8.50 3.51
CA GLY A 58 25.80 9.40 3.81
C GLY A 58 27.14 8.69 4.04
N THR A 59 27.15 7.40 4.29
CA THR A 59 28.38 6.64 4.58
C THR A 59 29.24 6.44 3.34
N GLY A 60 30.56 6.31 3.54
CA GLY A 60 31.50 5.98 2.46
C GLY A 60 31.74 7.08 1.42
N ASN A 61 31.28 8.32 1.65
CA ASN A 61 31.51 9.47 0.77
C ASN A 61 32.74 10.30 1.15
N THR A 62 33.41 9.94 2.23
CA THR A 62 34.65 10.55 2.71
C THR A 62 35.87 9.83 2.18
N PRO A 63 37.02 10.50 2.06
CA PRO A 63 38.30 9.81 1.86
C PRO A 63 38.56 8.79 2.99
N PRO A 64 39.33 7.73 2.73
CA PRO A 64 39.84 6.86 3.78
C PRO A 64 40.60 7.66 4.87
N ASP A 65 40.66 7.12 6.08
CA ASP A 65 41.38 7.75 7.15
C ASP A 65 42.90 7.80 6.86
N PRO A 66 43.64 8.80 7.39
CA PRO A 66 45.08 8.84 7.27
C PRO A 66 45.72 7.67 8.05
N GLU A 67 46.69 7.04 7.42
CA GLU A 67 47.51 6.00 8.04
C GLU A 67 48.69 6.62 8.76
N VAL A 68 48.90 6.20 10.04
CA VAL A 68 50.04 6.64 10.85
C VAL A 68 50.86 5.41 11.18
N GLU A 69 52.11 5.39 10.72
CA GLU A 69 53.03 4.32 10.95
C GLU A 69 54.19 4.80 11.83
N PHE A 70 54.57 3.99 12.81
CA PHE A 70 55.75 4.18 13.62
C PHE A 70 56.60 2.89 13.59
N GLY A 71 57.83 2.99 13.16
CA GLY A 71 58.79 1.89 13.12
C GLY A 71 60.00 2.14 14.02
N TYR A 72 60.38 1.14 14.82
CA TYR A 72 61.64 1.11 15.55
C TYR A 72 62.38 -0.17 15.17
N LEU A 73 63.50 0.00 14.49
CA LEU A 73 64.33 -1.07 13.95
C LEU A 73 65.68 -1.12 14.69
N PHE A 74 66.03 -2.31 15.17
CA PHE A 74 67.32 -2.51 15.79
C PHE A 74 68.38 -2.77 14.73
N GLY A 75 69.51 -2.06 14.80
CA GLY A 75 70.63 -2.25 13.90
C GLY A 75 71.43 -3.50 14.25
N ASN A 76 71.85 -4.24 13.21
CA ASN A 76 72.77 -5.38 13.35
C ASN A 76 73.76 -5.34 12.19
N PRO A 77 75.05 -5.14 12.43
CA PRO A 77 75.71 -5.05 13.76
C PRO A 77 75.31 -3.75 14.54
N VAL A 78 75.53 -3.76 15.86
CA VAL A 78 75.10 -2.71 16.81
C VAL A 78 75.65 -1.33 16.43
N GLU A 79 76.79 -1.26 15.74
CA GLU A 79 77.41 -0.04 15.26
C GLU A 79 76.58 0.69 14.21
N MET A 80 75.64 0.03 13.55
CA MET A 80 74.71 0.68 12.61
C MET A 80 73.71 1.61 13.34
N GLY A 81 73.57 1.46 14.64
CA GLY A 81 72.56 2.17 15.43
C GLY A 81 71.13 1.78 15.13
N ASN A 82 70.18 2.24 15.95
CA ASN A 82 68.75 2.01 15.76
C ASN A 82 68.18 3.02 14.80
N ARG A 83 67.17 2.58 14.04
CA ARG A 83 66.42 3.41 13.13
C ARG A 83 65.00 3.65 13.64
N ILE A 84 64.57 4.88 13.63
CA ILE A 84 63.23 5.31 13.97
C ILE A 84 62.57 5.89 12.74
N ASP A 85 61.49 5.30 12.34
CA ASP A 85 60.66 5.74 11.20
C ASP A 85 59.33 6.29 11.72
N PHE A 86 58.89 7.40 11.17
CA PHE A 86 57.55 7.95 11.38
C PHE A 86 56.99 8.36 10.02
N ARG A 87 55.78 7.85 9.71
CA ARG A 87 55.12 8.15 8.44
C ARG A 87 53.65 8.48 8.73
N VAL A 88 53.15 9.50 8.04
CA VAL A 88 51.72 9.80 7.95
C VAL A 88 51.34 9.85 6.48
N THR A 89 50.41 9.03 6.04
CA THR A 89 49.99 8.99 4.64
C THR A 89 48.49 9.12 4.52
N GLN A 90 48.04 9.93 3.54
CA GLN A 90 46.63 10.07 3.16
C GLN A 90 46.47 9.61 1.73
N GLN A 91 45.64 8.60 1.51
CA GLN A 91 45.24 8.15 0.18
C GLN A 91 43.90 8.74 -0.19
N VAL A 92 43.71 9.14 -1.44
CA VAL A 92 42.43 9.63 -1.95
C VAL A 92 42.17 9.01 -3.33
N ASP A 93 40.90 8.65 -3.55
CA ASP A 93 40.47 8.24 -4.89
C ASP A 93 40.51 9.43 -5.85
N PHE A 94 40.46 9.15 -7.14
CA PHE A 94 40.43 10.21 -8.14
C PHE A 94 39.21 11.15 -7.89
N PRO A 95 39.38 12.49 -7.96
CA PRO A 95 38.37 13.46 -7.51
C PRO A 95 36.95 13.25 -8.10
N THR A 96 36.85 12.79 -9.35
CA THR A 96 35.56 12.53 -9.99
C THR A 96 34.75 11.44 -9.27
N THR A 97 35.42 10.50 -8.59
CA THR A 97 34.77 9.44 -7.81
C THR A 97 33.87 10.00 -6.69
N TYR A 98 34.36 11.04 -5.99
CA TYR A 98 33.60 11.70 -4.92
C TYR A 98 32.38 12.46 -5.44
N ILE A 99 32.47 13.04 -6.66
CA ILE A 99 31.32 13.70 -7.31
C ILE A 99 30.22 12.67 -7.59
N HIS A 100 30.57 11.52 -8.16
CA HIS A 100 29.61 10.47 -8.46
C HIS A 100 29.05 9.81 -7.18
N ARG A 101 29.89 9.58 -6.16
CA ARG A 101 29.41 9.12 -4.84
C ARG A 101 28.41 10.10 -4.22
N SER A 102 28.63 11.41 -4.34
CA SER A 102 27.67 12.41 -3.86
C SER A 102 26.34 12.35 -4.60
N ARG A 103 26.34 12.04 -5.91
CA ARG A 103 25.12 11.83 -6.68
C ARG A 103 24.41 10.53 -6.27
N VAL A 104 25.16 9.44 -6.09
CA VAL A 104 24.65 8.18 -5.54
C VAL A 104 23.95 8.42 -4.19
N LYS A 105 24.58 9.18 -3.28
CA LYS A 105 23.97 9.58 -2.01
C LYS A 105 22.62 10.26 -2.21
N LYS A 106 22.53 11.26 -3.10
CA LYS A 106 21.29 11.99 -3.36
C LYS A 106 20.18 11.07 -3.89
N ILE A 107 20.51 10.17 -4.82
CA ILE A 107 19.54 9.22 -5.38
C ILE A 107 19.06 8.26 -4.29
N ARG A 108 19.96 7.69 -3.49
CA ARG A 108 19.58 6.80 -2.38
C ARG A 108 18.70 7.50 -1.34
N SER A 109 19.00 8.77 -1.02
CA SER A 109 18.13 9.56 -0.14
C SER A 109 16.73 9.76 -0.73
N SER A 110 16.62 10.02 -2.03
CA SER A 110 15.34 10.14 -2.71
C SER A 110 14.60 8.78 -2.83
N GLN A 111 15.33 7.68 -3.04
CA GLN A 111 14.75 6.34 -3.00
C GLN A 111 14.16 6.01 -1.62
N ALA A 112 14.85 6.39 -0.54
CA ALA A 112 14.35 6.21 0.83
C ALA A 112 13.05 6.99 1.07
N GLU A 113 12.94 8.21 0.53
CA GLU A 113 11.71 9.00 0.59
C GLU A 113 10.56 8.32 -0.18
N LEU A 114 10.82 7.84 -1.40
CA LEU A 114 9.82 7.11 -2.19
C LEU A 114 9.37 5.82 -1.49
N GLN A 115 10.27 5.09 -0.85
CA GLN A 115 9.94 3.89 -0.07
C GLN A 115 9.02 4.22 1.11
N TYR A 116 9.28 5.33 1.81
CA TYR A 116 8.38 5.81 2.86
C TYR A 116 6.99 6.19 2.32
N LEU A 117 6.93 6.89 1.17
CA LEU A 117 5.66 7.23 0.52
C LEU A 117 4.88 5.98 0.09
N ILE A 118 5.56 4.96 -0.45
CA ILE A 118 4.95 3.67 -0.81
C ILE A 118 4.37 3.00 0.43
N ALA A 119 5.13 2.90 1.52
CA ALA A 119 4.66 2.32 2.77
C ALA A 119 3.45 3.09 3.35
N ARG A 120 3.47 4.42 3.26
CA ARG A 120 2.35 5.26 3.66
C ARG A 120 1.10 4.98 2.84
N GLN A 121 1.23 4.94 1.51
CA GLN A 121 0.10 4.62 0.61
C GLN A 121 -0.48 3.23 0.87
N GLU A 122 0.36 2.24 1.19
CA GLU A 122 -0.09 0.88 1.51
C GLU A 122 -0.89 0.82 2.81
N VAL A 123 -0.40 1.48 3.86
CA VAL A 123 -1.10 1.52 5.15
C VAL A 123 -2.43 2.27 5.04
N LEU A 124 -2.46 3.40 4.32
CA LEU A 124 -3.70 4.17 4.12
C LEU A 124 -4.71 3.42 3.25
N LEU A 125 -4.25 2.71 2.22
CA LEU A 125 -5.12 1.82 1.44
C LEU A 125 -5.72 0.72 2.31
N GLN A 126 -4.88 0.02 3.09
CA GLN A 126 -5.36 -1.01 4.02
C GLN A 126 -6.38 -0.47 5.03
N ALA A 127 -6.15 0.74 5.55
CA ALA A 127 -7.09 1.41 6.44
C ALA A 127 -8.45 1.63 5.75
N ARG A 128 -8.44 2.10 4.52
CA ARG A 128 -9.64 2.33 3.71
C ARG A 128 -10.37 1.01 3.40
N GLU A 129 -9.64 -0.03 3.06
CA GLU A 129 -10.19 -1.37 2.83
C GLU A 129 -10.89 -1.93 4.07
N LEU A 130 -10.31 -1.78 5.26
CA LEU A 130 -10.93 -2.19 6.52
C LEU A 130 -12.19 -1.39 6.84
N LEU A 131 -12.23 -0.10 6.53
CA LEU A 131 -13.41 0.73 6.69
C LEU A 131 -14.55 0.27 5.78
N ILE A 132 -14.25 0.03 4.50
CA ILE A 132 -15.22 -0.47 3.50
C ILE A 132 -15.76 -1.85 3.90
N GLU A 133 -14.89 -2.74 4.37
CA GLU A 133 -15.29 -4.07 4.83
C GLU A 133 -16.20 -3.98 6.07
N GLY A 134 -15.92 -3.09 7.01
CA GLY A 134 -16.79 -2.86 8.17
C GLY A 134 -18.18 -2.38 7.78
N ILE A 135 -18.31 -1.43 6.85
CA ILE A 135 -19.60 -0.97 6.31
C ILE A 135 -20.36 -2.13 5.65
N TYR A 136 -19.66 -2.97 4.88
CA TYR A 136 -20.26 -4.16 4.26
C TYR A 136 -20.78 -5.14 5.31
N LEU A 137 -19.97 -5.47 6.33
CA LEU A 137 -20.34 -6.41 7.37
C LEU A 137 -21.54 -5.92 8.19
N ASN A 138 -21.58 -4.63 8.54
CA ASN A 138 -22.73 -4.02 9.19
C ASN A 138 -24.00 -4.12 8.33
N SER A 139 -23.90 -3.78 7.05
CA SER A 139 -25.02 -3.88 6.10
C SER A 139 -25.53 -5.32 5.97
N HIS A 140 -24.61 -6.29 5.96
CA HIS A 140 -24.93 -7.71 5.84
C HIS A 140 -25.57 -8.25 7.13
N LEU A 141 -25.10 -7.84 8.31
CA LEU A 141 -25.72 -8.20 9.59
C LEU A 141 -27.15 -7.70 9.68
N ILE A 142 -27.44 -6.46 9.27
CA ILE A 142 -28.81 -5.92 9.22
C ILE A 142 -29.70 -6.74 8.30
N LEU A 143 -29.22 -7.12 7.11
CA LEU A 143 -29.95 -7.97 6.17
C LEU A 143 -30.25 -9.35 6.78
N LEU A 144 -29.30 -9.95 7.49
CA LEU A 144 -29.48 -11.24 8.16
C LEU A 144 -30.41 -11.14 9.37
N GLU A 145 -30.42 -10.05 10.13
CA GLU A 145 -31.35 -9.81 11.21
C GLU A 145 -32.80 -9.76 10.71
N GLU A 146 -33.04 -9.09 9.57
CA GLU A 146 -34.36 -9.09 8.92
C GLU A 146 -34.79 -10.50 8.52
N ARG A 147 -33.92 -11.27 7.86
CA ARG A 147 -34.16 -12.67 7.48
C ARG A 147 -34.46 -13.55 8.70
N LEU A 148 -33.68 -13.42 9.78
CA LEU A 148 -33.86 -14.16 11.02
C LEU A 148 -35.21 -13.84 11.68
N SER A 149 -35.59 -12.55 11.71
CA SER A 149 -36.91 -12.14 12.24
C SER A 149 -38.04 -12.80 11.48
N GLN A 150 -37.98 -12.81 10.15
CA GLN A 150 -38.99 -13.46 9.31
C GLN A 150 -39.01 -15.00 9.51
N ALA A 151 -37.82 -15.64 9.54
CA ALA A 151 -37.71 -17.08 9.74
C ALA A 151 -38.24 -17.53 11.11
N ARG A 152 -38.01 -16.73 12.18
CA ARG A 152 -38.60 -16.98 13.52
C ARG A 152 -40.10 -16.91 13.50
N ALA A 153 -40.69 -15.86 12.91
CA ALA A 153 -42.15 -15.71 12.80
C ALA A 153 -42.78 -16.88 12.03
N ILE A 154 -42.15 -17.33 10.94
CA ILE A 154 -42.61 -18.48 10.16
C ILE A 154 -42.53 -19.76 11.00
N HIS A 155 -41.41 -20.00 11.67
CA HIS A 155 -41.24 -21.20 12.51
C HIS A 155 -42.28 -21.25 13.65
N GLU A 156 -42.54 -20.14 14.33
CA GLU A 156 -43.56 -20.02 15.37
C GLU A 156 -44.96 -20.27 14.79
N GLY A 157 -45.30 -19.73 13.62
CA GLY A 157 -46.57 -19.98 12.93
C GLY A 157 -46.78 -21.48 12.61
N PHE A 158 -45.73 -22.15 12.11
CA PHE A 158 -45.81 -23.60 11.86
C PHE A 158 -45.89 -24.45 13.13
N GLN A 159 -45.28 -24.02 14.24
CA GLN A 159 -45.49 -24.67 15.55
C GLN A 159 -46.94 -24.64 15.96
N GLN A 160 -47.62 -23.51 15.80
CA GLN A 160 -49.05 -23.35 16.14
C GLN A 160 -49.95 -24.19 15.23
N LYS A 161 -49.71 -24.18 13.89
CA LYS A 161 -50.48 -24.97 12.92
C LYS A 161 -50.31 -26.47 13.16
N VAL A 162 -49.14 -26.96 13.49
CA VAL A 162 -48.92 -28.38 13.81
C VAL A 162 -49.60 -28.75 15.13
N ALA A 163 -49.56 -27.86 16.15
CA ALA A 163 -50.24 -28.08 17.41
C ALA A 163 -51.79 -28.12 17.24
N ALA A 164 -52.32 -27.35 16.29
CA ALA A 164 -53.75 -27.37 15.92
C ALA A 164 -54.13 -28.55 15.01
N GLY A 165 -53.17 -29.32 14.50
CA GLY A 165 -53.42 -30.43 13.58
C GLY A 165 -53.68 -29.99 12.13
N GLU A 166 -53.37 -28.73 11.80
CA GLU A 166 -53.58 -28.12 10.47
C GLU A 166 -52.43 -28.37 9.54
N GLU A 167 -51.25 -28.69 10.07
CA GLU A 167 -50.03 -28.92 9.31
C GLU A 167 -49.25 -30.15 9.75
N GLY A 168 -48.35 -30.66 8.88
CA GLY A 168 -47.55 -31.85 9.13
C GLY A 168 -46.21 -31.52 9.84
N GLN A 169 -45.68 -32.52 10.56
CA GLN A 169 -44.37 -32.42 11.23
C GLN A 169 -43.21 -32.09 10.28
N LEU A 170 -43.33 -32.42 8.97
CA LEU A 170 -42.33 -32.15 7.97
C LEU A 170 -42.11 -30.65 7.78
N SER A 171 -43.18 -29.86 7.67
CA SER A 171 -43.13 -28.40 7.50
C SER A 171 -42.46 -27.73 8.70
N LEU A 172 -42.81 -28.20 9.93
CA LEU A 172 -42.15 -27.71 11.15
C LEU A 172 -40.66 -28.01 11.17
N ASN A 173 -40.23 -29.20 10.78
CA ASN A 173 -38.84 -29.57 10.73
C ASN A 173 -38.04 -28.75 9.66
N GLN A 174 -38.65 -28.48 8.50
CA GLN A 174 -38.08 -27.64 7.46
C GLN A 174 -37.90 -26.20 7.94
N SER A 175 -38.91 -25.59 8.59
CA SER A 175 -38.83 -24.25 9.14
C SER A 175 -37.75 -24.13 10.23
N LYS A 176 -37.59 -25.16 11.08
CA LYS A 176 -36.53 -25.22 12.09
C LYS A 176 -35.15 -25.31 11.48
N LEU A 177 -34.94 -26.16 10.47
CA LEU A 177 -33.65 -26.27 9.78
C LEU A 177 -33.27 -24.98 9.08
N HIS A 178 -34.24 -24.32 8.44
CA HIS A 178 -34.01 -23.01 7.82
C HIS A 178 -33.57 -21.96 8.85
N LEU A 179 -34.26 -21.86 9.97
CA LEU A 179 -33.91 -20.93 11.06
C LEU A 179 -32.50 -21.19 11.60
N VAL A 180 -32.17 -22.44 11.93
CA VAL A 180 -30.81 -22.80 12.43
C VAL A 180 -29.72 -22.49 11.40
N SER A 181 -30.01 -22.69 10.11
CA SER A 181 -29.06 -22.33 9.05
C SER A 181 -28.77 -20.82 9.02
N LEU A 182 -29.80 -19.99 9.14
CA LEU A 182 -29.68 -18.54 9.20
C LEU A 182 -28.97 -18.05 10.47
N GLU A 183 -29.24 -18.67 11.61
CA GLU A 183 -28.55 -18.38 12.88
C GLU A 183 -27.03 -18.69 12.74
N SER A 184 -26.68 -19.79 12.08
CA SER A 184 -25.28 -20.13 11.82
C SER A 184 -24.61 -19.13 10.87
N GLU A 185 -25.31 -18.68 9.82
CA GLU A 185 -24.81 -17.66 8.90
C GLU A 185 -24.60 -16.31 9.62
N PHE A 186 -25.54 -15.91 10.47
CA PHE A 186 -25.43 -14.68 11.26
C PHE A 186 -24.20 -14.70 12.18
N GLU A 187 -24.00 -15.79 12.94
CA GLU A 187 -22.83 -15.90 13.83
C GLU A 187 -21.49 -15.93 13.04
N GLN A 188 -21.49 -16.48 11.83
CA GLN A 188 -20.32 -16.43 10.97
C GLN A 188 -19.98 -15.00 10.52
N ILE A 189 -20.98 -14.22 10.11
CA ILE A 189 -20.74 -12.81 9.71
C ILE A 189 -20.37 -11.97 10.92
N ARG A 190 -21.00 -12.17 12.07
CA ARG A 190 -20.65 -11.52 13.33
C ARG A 190 -19.19 -11.78 13.74
N SER A 191 -18.72 -13.02 13.56
CA SER A 191 -17.32 -13.35 13.81
C SER A 191 -16.36 -12.61 12.86
N LYS A 192 -16.74 -12.42 11.58
CA LYS A 192 -15.96 -11.62 10.63
C LYS A 192 -15.91 -10.15 11.05
N ASP A 193 -17.05 -9.61 11.53
CA ASP A 193 -17.10 -8.24 12.01
C ASP A 193 -16.18 -8.01 13.22
N LEU A 194 -16.19 -8.91 14.20
CA LEU A 194 -15.28 -8.85 15.33
C LEU A 194 -13.80 -8.89 14.90
N ASN A 195 -13.46 -9.72 13.90
CA ASN A 195 -12.09 -9.75 13.36
C ASN A 195 -11.73 -8.44 12.64
N ASN A 196 -12.67 -7.84 11.90
CA ASN A 196 -12.46 -6.54 11.26
C ASN A 196 -12.24 -5.43 12.30
N GLN A 197 -13.01 -5.42 13.39
CA GLN A 197 -12.82 -4.48 14.51
C GLN A 197 -11.44 -4.63 15.16
N LEU A 198 -10.94 -5.86 15.34
CA LEU A 198 -9.57 -6.11 15.83
C LEU A 198 -8.51 -5.57 14.85
N ALA A 199 -8.70 -5.74 13.55
CA ALA A 199 -7.79 -5.20 12.54
C ALA A 199 -7.83 -3.66 12.49
N LEU A 200 -8.99 -3.04 12.66
CA LEU A 200 -9.14 -1.59 12.81
C LEU A 200 -8.41 -1.07 14.06
N LYS A 201 -8.51 -1.78 15.16
CA LYS A 201 -7.77 -1.46 16.40
C LYS A 201 -6.26 -1.58 16.20
N GLU A 202 -5.79 -2.58 15.48
CA GLU A 202 -4.37 -2.75 15.17
C GLU A 202 -3.85 -1.60 14.29
N ILE A 203 -4.58 -1.27 13.20
CA ILE A 203 -4.12 -0.24 12.25
C ILE A 203 -4.13 1.17 12.85
N THR A 204 -4.99 1.42 13.86
CA THR A 204 -5.04 2.68 14.63
C THR A 204 -4.07 2.73 15.81
N GLY A 205 -3.20 1.71 15.96
CA GLY A 205 -2.23 1.66 17.06
C GLY A 205 -2.84 1.40 18.44
N GLY A 206 -3.97 0.69 18.49
CA GLY A 206 -4.64 0.27 19.72
C GLY A 206 -5.85 1.11 20.11
N SER A 207 -6.22 2.13 19.33
CA SER A 207 -7.43 2.92 19.59
C SER A 207 -8.67 2.15 19.19
N ASP A 208 -9.65 2.10 20.09
CA ASP A 208 -10.95 1.51 19.78
C ASP A 208 -11.73 2.44 18.84
N MET A 209 -12.22 1.88 17.75
CA MET A 209 -13.07 2.57 16.79
C MET A 209 -14.20 1.63 16.37
N GLU A 210 -15.42 2.10 16.45
CA GLU A 210 -16.61 1.40 16.02
C GLU A 210 -17.15 2.04 14.75
N ILE A 211 -17.33 1.25 13.70
CA ILE A 211 -17.96 1.68 12.45
C ILE A 211 -19.46 1.52 12.64
N GLN A 212 -20.20 2.62 12.72
CA GLN A 212 -21.66 2.61 12.86
C GLN A 212 -22.39 2.74 11.52
N GLU A 213 -21.66 3.09 10.47
CA GLU A 213 -22.20 3.22 9.13
C GLU A 213 -22.62 1.86 8.57
N ASN A 214 -23.84 1.86 8.01
CA ASN A 214 -24.43 0.70 7.32
C ASN A 214 -24.83 1.02 5.88
N LYS A 215 -24.42 2.19 5.37
CA LYS A 215 -24.66 2.59 3.98
C LYS A 215 -23.35 2.88 3.30
N PHE A 216 -23.18 2.31 2.13
CA PHE A 216 -22.02 2.60 1.30
C PHE A 216 -22.03 4.08 0.87
N PRO A 217 -20.84 4.72 0.88
CA PRO A 217 -20.69 6.06 0.32
C PRO A 217 -21.04 6.07 -1.17
N PRO A 218 -21.43 7.22 -1.72
CA PRO A 218 -21.65 7.36 -3.14
C PRO A 218 -20.36 7.06 -3.91
N ALA A 219 -20.51 6.48 -5.10
CA ALA A 219 -19.42 6.17 -5.98
C ALA A 219 -18.74 7.45 -6.49
N THR A 220 -17.41 7.48 -6.50
CA THR A 220 -16.64 8.59 -7.08
C THR A 220 -16.52 8.39 -8.60
N ASP A 221 -16.70 9.47 -9.36
CA ASP A 221 -16.45 9.45 -10.80
C ASP A 221 -14.95 9.39 -11.10
N ILE A 222 -14.51 8.28 -11.66
CA ILE A 222 -13.10 8.05 -11.99
C ILE A 222 -12.85 8.40 -13.46
N ILE A 223 -12.04 9.44 -13.68
CA ILE A 223 -11.60 9.85 -15.02
C ILE A 223 -10.39 8.99 -15.41
N ARG A 224 -10.57 8.08 -16.39
CA ARG A 224 -9.57 7.10 -16.85
C ARG A 224 -8.19 7.71 -17.13
N ASP A 225 -8.15 8.78 -17.93
CA ASP A 225 -6.88 9.42 -18.31
C ASP A 225 -6.18 10.08 -17.13
N SER A 226 -6.93 10.61 -16.15
CA SER A 226 -6.37 11.19 -14.92
C SER A 226 -5.66 10.13 -14.10
N ILE A 227 -6.29 8.97 -13.90
CA ILE A 227 -5.71 7.85 -13.17
C ILE A 227 -4.45 7.33 -13.87
N LEU A 228 -4.50 7.07 -15.17
CA LEU A 228 -3.34 6.60 -15.92
C LEU A 228 -2.16 7.58 -15.82
N ASN A 229 -2.41 8.88 -15.91
CA ASN A 229 -1.38 9.89 -15.77
C ASN A 229 -0.82 9.96 -14.34
N ALA A 230 -1.67 9.79 -13.32
CA ALA A 230 -1.22 9.75 -11.92
C ALA A 230 -0.31 8.53 -11.67
N TYR A 231 -0.68 7.35 -12.18
CA TYR A 231 0.14 6.14 -12.05
C TYR A 231 1.48 6.22 -12.79
N ARG A 232 1.56 6.97 -13.89
CA ARG A 232 2.85 7.27 -14.57
C ARG A 232 3.80 8.12 -13.71
N GLN A 233 3.30 8.76 -12.67
CA GLN A 233 4.07 9.55 -11.69
C GLN A 233 4.04 8.91 -10.29
N SER A 234 3.61 7.66 -10.18
CA SER A 234 3.50 6.96 -8.90
C SER A 234 4.88 6.76 -8.25
N PRO A 235 4.97 6.81 -6.90
CA PRO A 235 6.21 6.56 -6.19
C PRO A 235 6.87 5.23 -6.56
N GLN A 236 6.08 4.19 -6.84
CA GLN A 236 6.57 2.89 -7.27
C GLN A 236 7.30 2.97 -8.60
N LEU A 237 6.71 3.62 -9.63
CA LEU A 237 7.36 3.74 -10.94
C LEU A 237 8.59 4.65 -10.87
N LEU A 238 8.52 5.74 -10.11
CA LEU A 238 9.65 6.64 -9.86
C LEU A 238 10.81 5.91 -9.19
N LEU A 239 10.53 4.97 -8.27
CA LEU A 239 11.56 4.15 -7.62
C LEU A 239 12.37 3.32 -8.63
N TYR A 240 11.71 2.68 -9.61
CA TYR A 240 12.39 1.95 -10.69
C TYR A 240 13.21 2.86 -11.60
N GLN A 241 12.70 4.05 -11.91
CA GLN A 241 13.44 5.04 -12.69
C GLN A 241 14.69 5.54 -11.94
N GLN A 242 14.57 5.77 -10.64
CA GLN A 242 15.71 6.14 -9.80
C GLN A 242 16.71 5.01 -9.63
N GLU A 243 16.28 3.75 -9.61
CA GLU A 243 17.20 2.61 -9.60
C GLU A 243 18.06 2.57 -10.87
N LEU A 244 17.47 2.86 -12.03
CA LEU A 244 18.23 3.00 -13.28
C LEU A 244 19.28 4.12 -13.19
N GLU A 245 18.90 5.30 -12.67
CA GLU A 245 19.84 6.41 -12.47
C GLU A 245 20.92 6.06 -11.44
N LEU A 246 20.56 5.36 -10.37
CA LEU A 246 21.53 4.85 -9.38
C LEU A 246 22.56 3.95 -10.04
N LYS A 247 22.13 2.98 -10.86
CA LYS A 247 23.07 2.09 -11.59
C LYS A 247 23.98 2.83 -12.56
N ARG A 248 23.49 3.91 -13.19
CA ARG A 248 24.30 4.78 -14.06
C ARG A 248 25.39 5.50 -13.26
N GLU A 249 25.06 6.07 -12.10
CA GLU A 249 26.01 6.75 -11.24
C GLU A 249 26.98 5.76 -10.56
N GLU A 250 26.52 4.59 -10.12
CA GLU A 250 27.37 3.51 -9.58
C GLU A 250 28.39 3.03 -10.62
N LYS A 251 27.97 2.89 -11.89
CA LYS A 251 28.91 2.60 -12.98
C LYS A 251 29.98 3.70 -13.09
N SER A 252 29.62 4.97 -12.95
CA SER A 252 30.55 6.07 -13.01
C SER A 252 31.50 6.09 -11.80
N VAL A 253 31.04 5.71 -10.61
CA VAL A 253 31.90 5.47 -9.44
C VAL A 253 32.90 4.36 -9.72
N MET A 254 32.46 3.22 -10.30
CA MET A 254 33.35 2.11 -10.65
C MET A 254 34.41 2.53 -11.68
N VAL A 255 34.05 3.37 -12.66
CA VAL A 255 35.01 3.95 -13.59
C VAL A 255 36.03 4.81 -12.85
N GLY A 256 35.60 5.68 -11.94
CA GLY A 256 36.48 6.53 -11.15
C GLY A 256 37.43 5.74 -10.25
N GLN A 257 36.98 4.64 -9.65
CA GLN A 257 37.79 3.74 -8.82
C GLN A 257 38.84 2.95 -9.61
N ASN A 258 38.67 2.84 -10.93
CA ASN A 258 39.68 2.27 -11.85
C ASN A 258 40.70 3.30 -12.31
N LEU A 259 40.58 4.57 -11.92
CA LEU A 259 41.59 5.59 -12.15
C LEU A 259 42.68 5.51 -11.07
N PRO A 260 43.88 6.03 -11.33
CA PRO A 260 44.96 6.07 -10.35
C PRO A 260 44.55 6.79 -9.07
N LYS A 261 44.82 6.16 -7.90
CA LYS A 261 44.62 6.79 -6.59
C LYS A 261 45.84 7.64 -6.25
N LEU A 262 45.58 8.78 -5.63
CA LEU A 262 46.63 9.72 -5.23
C LEU A 262 46.99 9.53 -3.76
N MET A 263 48.24 9.62 -3.41
CA MET A 263 48.73 9.53 -2.04
C MET A 263 49.64 10.73 -1.76
N ALA A 264 49.45 11.37 -0.62
CA ALA A 264 50.34 12.38 -0.10
C ALA A 264 50.69 12.02 1.36
N GLY A 265 51.93 12.28 1.76
CA GLY A 265 52.36 11.96 3.10
C GLY A 265 53.53 12.75 3.58
N TYR A 266 53.80 12.61 4.86
CA TYR A 266 55.03 13.10 5.52
C TYR A 266 55.80 11.88 6.02
N TYR A 267 57.12 11.87 5.78
CA TYR A 267 58.04 10.84 6.21
C TYR A 267 59.17 11.45 7.02
N SER A 268 59.53 10.83 8.12
CA SER A 268 60.66 11.19 8.94
C SER A 268 61.42 9.91 9.33
N GLU A 269 62.70 9.93 9.10
CA GLU A 269 63.63 8.84 9.43
C GLU A 269 64.74 9.39 10.32
N THR A 270 65.07 8.67 11.37
CA THR A 270 66.20 9.01 12.25
C THR A 270 67.08 7.76 12.39
N VAL A 271 68.30 7.87 12.02
CA VAL A 271 69.34 6.84 12.17
C VAL A 271 70.50 7.45 12.95
N GLN A 272 70.80 6.92 14.15
CA GLN A 272 71.71 7.56 15.12
C GLN A 272 71.30 9.01 15.38
N ASP A 273 72.08 9.99 15.02
CA ASP A 273 71.74 11.41 15.20
C ASP A 273 71.35 12.12 13.89
N LEU A 274 71.33 11.39 12.76
CA LEU A 274 70.97 11.90 11.46
C LEU A 274 69.45 11.83 11.25
N LYS A 275 68.85 12.96 10.88
CA LYS A 275 67.38 13.06 10.66
C LYS A 275 67.07 13.43 9.22
N PHE A 276 66.29 12.59 8.56
CA PHE A 276 65.71 12.87 7.24
C PHE A 276 64.24 13.19 7.41
N LYS A 277 63.73 14.25 6.77
CA LYS A 277 62.34 14.65 6.80
C LYS A 277 61.95 15.08 5.38
N GLY A 278 60.74 14.69 4.96
CA GLY A 278 60.27 15.08 3.65
C GLY A 278 58.79 14.82 3.41
N LEU A 279 58.30 15.41 2.32
CA LEU A 279 57.00 15.12 1.78
C LEU A 279 57.10 13.94 0.81
N GLN A 280 56.16 13.03 0.86
CA GLN A 280 56.06 11.91 -0.04
C GLN A 280 54.78 12.07 -0.87
N ILE A 281 54.89 11.91 -2.19
CA ILE A 281 53.76 11.86 -3.11
C ILE A 281 53.85 10.52 -3.83
N GLY A 282 52.71 9.82 -3.91
CA GLY A 282 52.63 8.53 -4.59
C GLY A 282 51.35 8.40 -5.41
N VAL A 283 51.38 7.47 -6.33
CA VAL A 283 50.25 7.13 -7.19
C VAL A 283 50.10 5.61 -7.18
N THR A 284 48.91 5.12 -6.83
CA THR A 284 48.57 3.70 -6.93
C THR A 284 47.82 3.46 -8.22
N VAL A 285 48.36 2.64 -9.11
CA VAL A 285 47.74 2.31 -10.41
C VAL A 285 47.08 0.95 -10.31
N PRO A 286 45.75 0.85 -10.37
CA PRO A 286 45.01 -0.42 -10.32
C PRO A 286 45.20 -1.15 -11.68
N LEU A 287 45.99 -2.24 -11.69
CA LEU A 287 46.23 -3.03 -12.88
C LEU A 287 45.27 -4.20 -13.06
N TRP A 288 44.93 -4.88 -11.99
CA TRP A 288 44.08 -6.11 -11.97
C TRP A 288 43.05 -6.13 -10.88
N GLU A 289 43.17 -5.34 -9.83
CA GLU A 289 42.28 -5.31 -8.63
C GLU A 289 40.81 -5.18 -9.00
N ASN A 290 40.48 -4.35 -9.98
CA ASN A 290 39.14 -4.02 -10.42
C ASN A 290 38.72 -4.72 -11.73
N SER A 291 39.30 -5.90 -12.02
CA SER A 291 38.95 -6.67 -13.22
C SER A 291 37.47 -6.98 -13.27
N ASN A 292 36.82 -6.74 -14.39
CA ASN A 292 35.38 -6.94 -14.64
C ASN A 292 34.39 -6.01 -13.88
N THR A 293 34.83 -5.15 -12.95
CA THR A 293 33.92 -4.27 -12.18
C THR A 293 33.11 -3.35 -13.10
N ILE A 294 33.73 -2.74 -14.11
CA ILE A 294 33.05 -1.89 -15.09
C ILE A 294 32.08 -2.69 -15.96
N LYS A 295 32.45 -3.93 -16.37
CA LYS A 295 31.56 -4.78 -17.16
C LYS A 295 30.31 -5.18 -16.36
N ASN A 296 30.50 -5.54 -15.09
CA ASN A 296 29.40 -5.85 -14.18
C ASN A 296 28.50 -4.63 -13.99
N ALA A 297 29.06 -3.44 -13.72
CA ALA A 297 28.28 -2.22 -13.59
C ALA A 297 27.49 -1.87 -14.87
N LYS A 298 28.09 -2.06 -16.06
CA LYS A 298 27.36 -1.91 -17.34
C LYS A 298 26.19 -2.87 -17.46
N SER A 299 26.38 -4.13 -17.12
CA SER A 299 25.29 -5.12 -17.13
C SER A 299 24.19 -4.76 -16.12
N GLY A 300 24.54 -4.20 -14.96
CA GLY A 300 23.59 -3.68 -13.97
C GLY A 300 22.71 -2.54 -14.54
N VAL A 301 23.29 -1.63 -15.33
CA VAL A 301 22.51 -0.58 -16.01
C VAL A 301 21.52 -1.18 -17.02
N VAL A 302 21.96 -2.12 -17.86
CA VAL A 302 21.08 -2.77 -18.85
C VAL A 302 19.94 -3.54 -18.16
N PHE A 303 20.26 -4.23 -17.07
CA PHE A 303 19.24 -4.92 -16.27
C PHE A 303 18.21 -3.93 -15.69
N ALA A 304 18.66 -2.84 -15.02
CA ALA A 304 17.77 -1.85 -14.43
C ALA A 304 16.87 -1.16 -15.47
N GLU A 305 17.41 -0.90 -16.69
CA GLU A 305 16.62 -0.33 -17.80
C GLU A 305 15.53 -1.30 -18.27
N ALA A 306 15.88 -2.57 -18.45
CA ALA A 306 14.92 -3.60 -18.84
C ALA A 306 13.83 -3.79 -17.75
N ASP A 307 14.22 -3.76 -16.48
CA ASP A 307 13.30 -3.94 -15.35
C ASP A 307 12.36 -2.74 -15.17
N ALA A 308 12.84 -1.51 -15.31
CA ALA A 308 12.03 -0.31 -15.31
C ALA A 308 10.99 -0.32 -16.45
N ASN A 309 11.38 -0.71 -17.66
CA ASN A 309 10.48 -0.84 -18.79
C ASN A 309 9.43 -1.94 -18.58
N ARG A 310 9.86 -3.09 -18.05
CA ARG A 310 8.95 -4.20 -17.70
C ARG A 310 7.90 -3.73 -16.69
N TYR A 311 8.32 -3.07 -15.62
CA TYR A 311 7.43 -2.59 -14.57
C TYR A 311 6.44 -1.55 -15.08
N ALA A 312 6.89 -0.60 -15.91
CA ALA A 312 6.02 0.42 -16.50
C ALA A 312 4.88 -0.21 -17.33
N LEU A 313 5.20 -1.20 -18.19
CA LEU A 313 4.20 -1.92 -18.98
C LEU A 313 3.25 -2.74 -18.10
N GLN A 314 3.78 -3.40 -17.08
CA GLN A 314 2.97 -4.17 -16.13
C GLN A 314 1.99 -3.27 -15.37
N LEU A 315 2.46 -2.14 -14.85
CA LEU A 315 1.65 -1.18 -14.11
C LEU A 315 0.52 -0.60 -14.97
N GLU A 316 0.82 -0.19 -16.21
CA GLU A 316 -0.19 0.33 -17.14
C GLU A 316 -1.28 -0.72 -17.41
N LYS A 317 -0.88 -1.98 -17.68
CA LYS A 317 -1.82 -3.09 -17.86
C LYS A 317 -2.68 -3.33 -16.61
N GLU A 318 -2.09 -3.34 -15.42
CA GLU A 318 -2.81 -3.56 -14.16
C GLU A 318 -3.86 -2.46 -13.93
N VAL A 319 -3.50 -1.19 -14.13
CA VAL A 319 -4.43 -0.06 -14.01
C VAL A 319 -5.56 -0.16 -15.04
N GLU A 320 -5.27 -0.50 -16.28
CA GLU A 320 -6.31 -0.71 -17.30
C GLU A 320 -7.25 -1.85 -16.95
N GLN A 321 -6.72 -2.96 -16.40
CA GLN A 321 -7.55 -4.07 -15.92
C GLN A 321 -8.46 -3.67 -14.78
N MET A 322 -7.96 -2.87 -13.84
CA MET A 322 -8.76 -2.32 -12.73
C MET A 322 -9.89 -1.42 -13.24
N LEU A 323 -9.60 -0.51 -14.17
CA LEU A 323 -10.60 0.37 -14.79
C LEU A 323 -11.68 -0.41 -15.54
N ASN A 324 -11.31 -1.42 -16.33
CA ASN A 324 -12.27 -2.27 -17.03
C ASN A 324 -13.12 -3.10 -16.06
N ARG A 325 -12.55 -3.54 -14.93
CA ARG A 325 -13.29 -4.25 -13.88
C ARG A 325 -14.29 -3.32 -13.18
N LEU A 326 -13.91 -2.05 -12.97
CA LEU A 326 -14.78 -1.02 -12.38
C LEU A 326 -16.02 -0.80 -13.25
N ASP A 327 -15.84 -0.57 -14.57
CA ASP A 327 -16.93 -0.39 -15.52
C ASP A 327 -17.90 -1.59 -15.49
N ASN A 328 -17.37 -2.83 -15.40
CA ASN A 328 -18.18 -4.05 -15.30
C ASN A 328 -18.97 -4.13 -13.98
N LEU A 329 -18.37 -3.71 -12.86
CA LEU A 329 -19.06 -3.71 -11.57
C LEU A 329 -20.19 -2.67 -11.56
N ASP A 330 -19.97 -1.48 -12.10
CA ASP A 330 -21.00 -0.44 -12.21
C ASP A 330 -22.20 -0.93 -13.01
N LEU A 331 -21.97 -1.59 -14.14
CA LEU A 331 -23.06 -2.18 -14.94
C LEU A 331 -23.84 -3.27 -14.16
N ARG A 332 -23.13 -4.15 -13.43
CA ARG A 332 -23.76 -5.22 -12.63
C ARG A 332 -24.60 -4.63 -11.48
N ILE A 333 -24.09 -3.61 -10.79
CA ILE A 333 -24.80 -2.91 -9.73
C ILE A 333 -26.08 -2.31 -10.29
N GLN A 334 -26.00 -1.52 -11.36
CA GLN A 334 -27.17 -0.90 -12.00
C GLN A 334 -28.23 -1.91 -12.39
N ASN A 335 -27.85 -3.02 -13.04
CA ASN A 335 -28.79 -4.06 -13.46
C ASN A 335 -29.45 -4.75 -12.27
N LEU A 336 -28.69 -5.01 -11.20
CA LEU A 336 -29.23 -5.71 -10.02
C LEU A 336 -30.10 -4.79 -9.16
N GLU A 337 -29.75 -3.51 -9.04
CA GLU A 337 -30.58 -2.51 -8.38
C GLU A 337 -31.94 -2.36 -9.08
N ALA A 338 -31.93 -2.18 -10.41
CA ALA A 338 -33.15 -2.10 -11.21
C ALA A 338 -34.03 -3.35 -11.08
N ALA A 339 -33.44 -4.54 -10.98
CA ALA A 339 -34.18 -5.79 -10.77
C ALA A 339 -34.79 -5.90 -9.36
N LEU A 340 -34.09 -5.42 -8.33
CA LEU A 340 -34.55 -5.46 -6.94
C LEU A 340 -35.60 -4.38 -6.62
N GLU A 341 -35.60 -3.26 -7.34
CA GLU A 341 -36.59 -2.18 -7.18
C GLU A 341 -38.01 -2.55 -7.61
N THR A 342 -38.21 -3.69 -8.32
CA THR A 342 -39.51 -4.08 -8.93
C THR A 342 -40.60 -4.51 -7.96
N GLY A 343 -40.51 -4.16 -6.66
CA GLY A 343 -41.66 -4.17 -5.77
C GLY A 343 -41.58 -5.09 -4.54
N ASN A 344 -42.58 -5.02 -3.70
CA ASN A 344 -42.80 -5.70 -2.42
C ASN A 344 -42.76 -7.26 -2.48
N THR A 345 -41.78 -7.86 -3.17
CA THR A 345 -41.73 -9.31 -3.43
C THR A 345 -41.80 -10.12 -2.14
N LEU A 346 -41.03 -9.77 -1.10
CA LEU A 346 -41.06 -10.49 0.18
C LEU A 346 -42.43 -10.40 0.88
N LYS A 347 -43.09 -9.23 0.83
CA LYS A 347 -44.40 -9.04 1.41
C LYS A 347 -45.49 -9.84 0.67
N LEU A 348 -45.41 -9.89 -0.66
CA LEU A 348 -46.31 -10.70 -1.47
C LEU A 348 -46.12 -12.20 -1.20
N LEU A 349 -44.86 -12.66 -1.11
CA LEU A 349 -44.53 -14.04 -0.77
C LEU A 349 -45.07 -14.43 0.62
N ALA A 350 -44.92 -13.56 1.62
CA ALA A 350 -45.44 -13.82 2.97
C ALA A 350 -46.96 -13.93 2.96
N LEU A 351 -47.67 -13.05 2.24
CA LEU A 351 -49.12 -13.09 2.11
C LEU A 351 -49.56 -14.35 1.38
N SER A 352 -48.97 -14.73 0.27
CA SER A 352 -49.31 -15.96 -0.47
C SER A 352 -49.06 -17.24 0.35
N LEU A 353 -48.08 -17.26 1.24
CA LEU A 353 -47.85 -18.35 2.19
C LEU A 353 -48.95 -18.39 3.26
N GLU A 354 -49.37 -17.23 3.80
CA GLU A 354 -50.40 -17.12 4.81
C GLU A 354 -51.77 -17.59 4.26
N GLU A 355 -52.10 -17.18 3.03
CA GLU A 355 -53.34 -17.58 2.32
C GLU A 355 -53.27 -19.02 1.78
N GLY A 356 -52.12 -19.70 1.92
CA GLY A 356 -51.97 -21.09 1.44
C GLY A 356 -51.86 -21.23 -0.09
N GLU A 357 -51.59 -20.14 -0.81
CA GLU A 357 -51.45 -20.14 -2.26
C GLU A 357 -50.13 -20.78 -2.70
N ILE A 358 -49.08 -20.70 -1.86
CA ILE A 358 -47.78 -21.32 -2.10
C ILE A 358 -47.39 -22.21 -0.89
N SER A 359 -46.61 -23.24 -1.17
CA SER A 359 -46.04 -24.11 -0.14
C SER A 359 -44.85 -23.41 0.60
N LEU A 360 -44.56 -23.90 1.80
CA LEU A 360 -43.40 -23.44 2.60
C LEU A 360 -42.07 -23.58 1.80
N THR A 361 -41.93 -24.65 1.03
CA THR A 361 -40.74 -24.88 0.19
C THR A 361 -40.64 -23.85 -0.93
N GLU A 362 -41.75 -23.51 -1.59
CA GLU A 362 -41.78 -22.46 -2.60
C GLU A 362 -41.48 -21.09 -2.01
N TYR A 363 -42.01 -20.79 -0.84
CA TYR A 363 -41.71 -19.57 -0.10
C TYR A 363 -40.19 -19.47 0.19
N PHE A 364 -39.57 -20.49 0.78
CA PHE A 364 -38.14 -20.48 1.09
C PHE A 364 -37.33 -20.33 -0.17
N TYR A 365 -37.67 -21.03 -1.24
CA TYR A 365 -36.92 -20.91 -2.51
C TYR A 365 -36.98 -19.48 -3.07
N ALA A 366 -38.14 -18.87 -3.11
CA ALA A 366 -38.32 -17.53 -3.65
C ALA A 366 -37.74 -16.43 -2.75
N SER A 367 -37.90 -16.55 -1.40
CA SER A 367 -37.34 -15.60 -0.45
C SER A 367 -35.82 -15.70 -0.40
N ASP A 368 -35.23 -16.90 -0.39
CA ASP A 368 -33.77 -17.09 -0.44
C ASP A 368 -33.19 -16.56 -1.75
N PHE A 369 -33.88 -16.72 -2.88
CA PHE A 369 -33.45 -16.13 -4.15
C PHE A 369 -33.40 -14.60 -4.06
N HIS A 370 -34.42 -13.96 -3.45
CA HIS A 370 -34.45 -12.52 -3.27
C HIS A 370 -33.30 -12.03 -2.34
N PHE A 371 -33.16 -12.63 -1.16
CA PHE A 371 -32.11 -12.25 -0.21
C PHE A 371 -30.70 -12.49 -0.72
N ARG A 372 -30.48 -13.58 -1.47
CA ARG A 372 -29.18 -13.84 -2.12
C ARG A 372 -28.82 -12.75 -3.13
N ASN A 373 -29.79 -12.21 -3.88
CA ASN A 373 -29.53 -11.11 -4.79
C ASN A 373 -29.29 -9.79 -4.05
N GLN A 374 -29.92 -9.55 -2.92
CA GLN A 374 -29.59 -8.40 -2.05
C GLN A 374 -28.17 -8.50 -1.49
N GLN A 375 -27.77 -9.68 -1.01
CA GLN A 375 -26.41 -9.93 -0.55
C GLN A 375 -25.40 -9.74 -1.69
N LEU A 376 -25.66 -10.26 -2.88
CA LEU A 376 -24.82 -10.09 -4.06
C LEU A 376 -24.67 -8.60 -4.43
N LEU A 377 -25.71 -7.80 -4.28
CA LEU A 377 -25.65 -6.35 -4.48
C LEU A 377 -24.71 -5.68 -3.46
N LEU A 378 -24.79 -6.08 -2.17
CA LEU A 378 -23.88 -5.59 -1.14
C LEU A 378 -22.41 -5.96 -1.47
N GLU A 379 -22.17 -7.18 -1.93
CA GLU A 379 -20.85 -7.65 -2.35
C GLU A 379 -20.31 -6.85 -3.54
N TYR A 380 -21.12 -6.60 -4.57
CA TYR A 380 -20.71 -5.80 -5.71
C TYR A 380 -20.39 -4.35 -5.33
N LYS A 381 -21.18 -3.74 -4.44
CA LYS A 381 -20.94 -2.38 -3.92
C LYS A 381 -19.63 -2.32 -3.12
N ARG A 382 -19.38 -3.30 -2.25
CA ARG A 382 -18.11 -3.43 -1.54
C ARG A 382 -16.93 -3.57 -2.52
N ASP A 383 -17.01 -4.53 -3.44
CA ASP A 383 -15.93 -4.81 -4.39
C ASP A 383 -15.62 -3.60 -5.29
N ARG A 384 -16.65 -2.85 -5.65
CA ARG A 384 -16.50 -1.61 -6.41
C ARG A 384 -15.72 -0.55 -5.61
N LEU A 385 -16.05 -0.35 -4.33
CA LEU A 385 -15.35 0.62 -3.47
C LEU A 385 -13.92 0.19 -3.15
N LEU A 386 -13.66 -1.10 -2.95
CA LEU A 386 -12.30 -1.63 -2.78
C LEU A 386 -11.45 -1.37 -4.03
N LEU A 387 -12.03 -1.56 -5.20
CA LEU A 387 -11.37 -1.30 -6.47
C LEU A 387 -11.13 0.21 -6.69
N GLU A 388 -12.10 1.06 -6.34
CA GLU A 388 -11.97 2.51 -6.33
C GLU A 388 -10.84 2.96 -5.39
N ALA A 389 -10.80 2.43 -4.15
CA ALA A 389 -9.74 2.71 -3.19
C ALA A 389 -8.35 2.34 -3.74
N SER A 390 -8.26 1.18 -4.39
CA SER A 390 -7.02 0.72 -5.05
C SER A 390 -6.60 1.64 -6.20
N LEU A 391 -7.53 2.12 -7.03
CA LEU A 391 -7.26 3.07 -8.11
C LEU A 391 -6.84 4.45 -7.59
N LEU A 392 -7.43 4.89 -6.48
CA LEU A 392 -7.11 6.18 -5.85
C LEU A 392 -5.88 6.13 -4.92
N LYS A 393 -5.28 4.95 -4.71
CA LYS A 393 -4.07 4.77 -3.89
C LYS A 393 -2.96 5.76 -4.25
N VAL A 394 -2.83 6.09 -5.53
CA VAL A 394 -1.78 6.98 -6.04
C VAL A 394 -1.86 8.40 -5.46
N TYR A 395 -3.01 8.81 -4.91
CA TYR A 395 -3.23 10.12 -4.30
C TYR A 395 -3.12 10.11 -2.77
N LEU A 396 -2.95 8.94 -2.13
CA LEU A 396 -2.76 8.79 -0.68
C LEU A 396 -1.27 9.11 -0.31
#